data_99d553aa917e378197757464a3662e68
#
_entry.id   99d553aa917e378197757464a3662e68
#
_cell.length_a   1.000
_cell.length_b   1.000
_cell.length_c   1.000
_cell.angle_alpha   90.00
_cell.angle_beta   90.00
_cell.angle_gamma   90.00
#
_symmetry.space_group_name_H-M   'P 1'
#
loop_
_entity.id
_entity.type
_entity.pdbx_description
1 polymer ?
#
loop_
_entity_poly.entity_id
_entity_poly.type
_entity_poly.pdbx_seq_one_letter_code
_entity_poly.pdbx_strand_id
1 'polypeptide(L)'
;MKYAIYEGNLDRLEKKLKRIFNKCKAYGCDFHYEQTGEEFRELKDEKGNKYTARFVLVEAEGTAVINDWEFVAELEHTEKGNIITGVAGIEVPERYYTTTPVCEHCNSKRYRKNTYIVRNKTTGEFKQVGKSCLKDFTHGMSAEAVTQYMSLFDTLIEGETPEPGCSYQRYVNTKEYLSYVAETIRHFGYTRSSDEGISTATRALDFYDAAHGRAITKEYLQDLLDKMQSVNFDIDSDLTVKLVSDALAWVSEQEENSNYIHNLKTACSLEYVKGNFGLYASLFPAYDKGLERTAKRKAVLDIEQSSEYVGEISDRITVKVQSVKCVTSWETDF
;
A
#
# COMPACT_ATOMS: atom_id res chain seq x y z
N MET A 1 -14.06 -11.05 -9.32
CA MET A 1 -12.73 -10.95 -9.97
C MET A 1 -11.83 -10.07 -9.13
N LYS A 2 -10.50 -10.36 -9.12
CA LYS A 2 -9.50 -9.56 -8.38
C LYS A 2 -8.72 -8.69 -9.35
N TYR A 3 -8.56 -7.43 -8.98
CA TYR A 3 -7.81 -6.42 -9.73
C TYR A 3 -6.79 -5.77 -8.81
N ALA A 4 -5.62 -5.44 -9.34
CA ALA A 4 -4.57 -4.75 -8.60
C ALA A 4 -4.45 -3.31 -9.12
N ILE A 5 -5.12 -2.38 -8.49
CA ILE A 5 -5.26 -1.00 -8.94
C ILE A 5 -4.05 -0.18 -8.49
N TYR A 6 -3.34 0.44 -9.42
CA TYR A 6 -2.26 1.36 -9.12
C TYR A 6 -2.77 2.56 -8.28
N GLU A 7 -2.06 2.88 -7.20
CA GLU A 7 -2.48 3.91 -6.24
C GLU A 7 -2.78 5.28 -6.89
N GLY A 8 -1.96 5.71 -7.84
CA GLY A 8 -2.16 6.98 -8.56
C GLY A 8 -3.45 7.06 -9.36
N ASN A 9 -4.08 5.93 -9.65
CA ASN A 9 -5.33 5.84 -10.42
C ASN A 9 -6.59 5.77 -9.54
N LEU A 10 -6.46 5.58 -8.21
CA LEU A 10 -7.59 5.34 -7.31
C LEU A 10 -8.65 6.44 -7.35
N ASP A 11 -8.27 7.70 -7.20
CA ASP A 11 -9.24 8.83 -7.19
C ASP A 11 -10.03 8.93 -8.48
N ARG A 12 -9.37 8.68 -9.61
CA ARG A 12 -10.01 8.71 -10.92
C ARG A 12 -10.94 7.52 -11.11
N LEU A 13 -10.49 6.35 -10.68
CA LEU A 13 -11.26 5.11 -10.71
C LEU A 13 -12.52 5.25 -9.85
N GLU A 14 -12.41 5.70 -8.61
CA GLU A 14 -13.55 5.90 -7.70
C GLU A 14 -14.60 6.85 -8.29
N LYS A 15 -14.17 7.95 -8.90
CA LYS A 15 -15.08 8.88 -9.58
C LYS A 15 -15.82 8.22 -10.73
N LYS A 16 -15.15 7.38 -11.54
CA LYS A 16 -15.77 6.62 -12.62
C LYS A 16 -16.73 5.57 -12.06
N LEU A 17 -16.29 4.75 -11.09
CA LEU A 17 -17.09 3.70 -10.46
C LEU A 17 -18.35 4.28 -9.80
N LYS A 18 -18.26 5.40 -9.08
CA LYS A 18 -19.41 6.05 -8.45
C LYS A 18 -20.47 6.48 -9.48
N ARG A 19 -20.05 7.01 -10.64
CA ARG A 19 -20.97 7.37 -11.72
C ARG A 19 -21.69 6.14 -12.28
N ILE A 20 -20.98 5.04 -12.46
CA ILE A 20 -21.50 3.79 -13.00
C ILE A 20 -22.41 3.13 -11.97
N PHE A 21 -22.01 3.07 -10.69
CA PHE A 21 -22.83 2.56 -9.59
C PHE A 21 -24.20 3.25 -9.49
N ASN A 22 -24.22 4.58 -9.59
CA ASN A 22 -25.47 5.34 -9.57
C ASN A 22 -26.39 4.98 -10.76
N LYS A 23 -25.80 4.70 -11.93
CA LYS A 23 -26.57 4.24 -13.10
C LYS A 23 -27.06 2.81 -12.94
N CYS A 24 -26.21 1.89 -12.46
CA CYS A 24 -26.58 0.51 -12.18
C CYS A 24 -27.74 0.44 -11.20
N LYS A 25 -27.72 1.23 -10.14
CA LYS A 25 -28.80 1.32 -9.15
C LYS A 25 -30.12 1.78 -9.78
N ALA A 26 -30.09 2.72 -10.74
CA ALA A 26 -31.27 3.20 -11.45
C ALA A 26 -31.89 2.11 -12.36
N TYR A 27 -31.12 1.12 -12.78
CA TYR A 27 -31.55 0.04 -13.65
C TYR A 27 -31.76 -1.31 -12.94
N GLY A 28 -31.59 -1.36 -11.60
CA GLY A 28 -31.74 -2.60 -10.83
C GLY A 28 -30.62 -3.62 -11.07
N CYS A 29 -29.44 -3.15 -11.47
CA CYS A 29 -28.26 -4.00 -11.62
C CYS A 29 -27.47 -3.99 -10.33
N ASP A 30 -27.02 -5.17 -9.87
CA ASP A 30 -26.16 -5.29 -8.71
C ASP A 30 -24.70 -5.16 -9.14
N PHE A 31 -24.01 -4.23 -8.53
CA PHE A 31 -22.56 -4.10 -8.62
C PHE A 31 -22.00 -3.84 -7.24
N HIS A 32 -21.04 -4.65 -6.86
CA HIS A 32 -20.31 -4.54 -5.60
C HIS A 32 -18.80 -4.56 -5.88
N TYR A 33 -18.07 -3.72 -5.19
CA TYR A 33 -16.61 -3.83 -5.13
C TYR A 33 -16.13 -3.54 -3.72
N GLU A 34 -15.05 -4.20 -3.32
CA GLU A 34 -14.41 -3.99 -2.03
C GLU A 34 -12.89 -4.04 -2.17
N GLN A 35 -12.21 -3.33 -1.28
CA GLN A 35 -10.76 -3.38 -1.18
C GLN A 35 -10.39 -4.54 -0.24
N THR A 36 -9.65 -5.51 -0.76
CA THR A 36 -9.28 -6.74 -0.03
C THR A 36 -7.86 -6.75 0.49
N GLY A 37 -7.01 -5.82 0.04
CA GLY A 37 -5.62 -5.74 0.47
C GLY A 37 -4.80 -4.76 -0.33
N GLU A 38 -3.49 -4.89 -0.20
CA GLU A 38 -2.51 -4.12 -0.96
C GLU A 38 -1.32 -5.01 -1.34
N GLU A 39 -0.65 -4.67 -2.43
CA GLU A 39 0.61 -5.28 -2.83
C GLU A 39 1.57 -4.22 -3.36
N PHE A 40 2.86 -4.52 -3.31
CA PHE A 40 3.90 -3.66 -3.83
C PHE A 40 4.61 -4.35 -5.00
N ARG A 41 4.80 -3.61 -6.08
CA ARG A 41 5.48 -4.11 -7.29
C ARG A 41 6.64 -3.21 -7.65
N GLU A 42 7.76 -3.80 -8.05
CA GLU A 42 8.87 -3.07 -8.64
C GLU A 42 8.54 -2.76 -10.10
N LEU A 43 8.48 -1.49 -10.45
CA LEU A 43 8.26 -0.98 -11.79
C LEU A 43 9.50 -0.22 -12.27
N LYS A 44 9.53 0.08 -13.59
CA LYS A 44 10.55 0.92 -14.20
C LYS A 44 9.90 2.16 -14.80
N ASP A 45 10.51 3.32 -14.60
CA ASP A 45 10.11 4.55 -15.26
C ASP A 45 10.56 4.59 -16.75
N GLU A 46 10.17 5.62 -17.47
CA GLU A 46 10.57 5.82 -18.88
C GLU A 46 12.09 5.93 -19.09
N LYS A 47 12.83 6.26 -18.01
CA LYS A 47 14.30 6.35 -18.02
C LYS A 47 14.97 5.03 -17.62
N GLY A 48 14.17 3.99 -17.28
CA GLY A 48 14.65 2.69 -16.85
C GLY A 48 14.98 2.58 -15.37
N ASN A 49 14.74 3.62 -14.55
CA ASN A 49 14.97 3.58 -13.12
C ASN A 49 13.90 2.72 -12.46
N LYS A 50 14.33 1.85 -11.54
CA LYS A 50 13.43 1.02 -10.76
C LYS A 50 12.80 1.83 -9.62
N TYR A 51 11.52 1.62 -9.39
CA TYR A 51 10.80 2.17 -8.26
C TYR A 51 9.75 1.19 -7.76
N THR A 52 9.46 1.24 -6.47
CA THR A 52 8.40 0.43 -5.87
C THR A 52 7.09 1.20 -5.94
N ALA A 53 6.06 0.56 -6.49
CA ALA A 53 4.72 1.10 -6.63
C ALA A 53 3.73 0.30 -5.78
N ARG A 54 2.78 0.98 -5.16
CA ARG A 54 1.70 0.37 -4.40
C ARG A 54 0.48 0.15 -5.28
N PHE A 55 -0.08 -1.06 -5.17
CA PHE A 55 -1.34 -1.46 -5.79
C PHE A 55 -2.35 -1.84 -4.72
N VAL A 56 -3.57 -1.35 -4.84
CA VAL A 56 -4.68 -1.73 -3.99
C VAL A 56 -5.41 -2.89 -4.64
N LEU A 57 -5.55 -3.99 -3.92
CA LEU A 57 -6.29 -5.16 -4.38
C LEU A 57 -7.79 -4.91 -4.21
N VAL A 58 -8.53 -5.04 -5.30
CA VAL A 58 -9.98 -4.83 -5.36
C VAL A 58 -10.63 -6.09 -5.87
N GLU A 59 -11.61 -6.59 -5.14
CA GLU A 59 -12.56 -7.59 -5.65
C GLU A 59 -13.81 -6.88 -6.14
N ALA A 60 -14.19 -7.19 -7.38
CA ALA A 60 -15.39 -6.65 -7.99
C ALA A 60 -16.29 -7.77 -8.50
N GLU A 61 -17.58 -7.66 -8.18
CA GLU A 61 -18.64 -8.55 -8.63
C GLU A 61 -19.79 -7.73 -9.15
N GLY A 62 -20.45 -8.20 -10.19
CA GLY A 62 -21.61 -7.55 -10.72
C GLY A 62 -22.41 -8.46 -11.63
N THR A 63 -23.73 -8.35 -11.56
CA THR A 63 -24.65 -9.06 -12.45
C THR A 63 -25.70 -8.12 -12.99
N ALA A 64 -25.85 -8.09 -14.30
CA ALA A 64 -26.98 -7.44 -14.98
C ALA A 64 -28.03 -8.49 -15.32
N VAL A 65 -28.87 -8.84 -14.34
CA VAL A 65 -29.95 -9.83 -14.55
C VAL A 65 -31.26 -9.11 -14.75
N ILE A 66 -31.91 -9.40 -15.87
CA ILE A 66 -33.19 -8.81 -16.21
C ILE A 66 -34.08 -9.93 -16.74
N ASN A 67 -35.17 -10.29 -16.02
CA ASN A 67 -36.12 -11.34 -16.43
C ASN A 67 -35.46 -12.61 -16.94
N ASP A 68 -34.72 -13.32 -16.17
CA ASP A 68 -34.02 -14.55 -16.54
C ASP A 68 -32.99 -14.40 -17.68
N TRP A 69 -32.92 -13.26 -18.33
CA TRP A 69 -31.94 -12.98 -19.37
C TRP A 69 -30.82 -12.07 -18.80
N GLU A 70 -29.58 -12.45 -19.04
CA GLU A 70 -28.42 -11.64 -18.72
C GLU A 70 -27.75 -11.21 -20.01
N PHE A 71 -27.16 -10.02 -19.93
CA PHE A 71 -26.31 -9.52 -20.99
C PHE A 71 -24.94 -10.21 -20.89
N VAL A 72 -24.40 -10.65 -22.03
CA VAL A 72 -23.16 -11.41 -22.10
C VAL A 72 -22.05 -10.65 -22.83
N ALA A 73 -22.33 -10.12 -24.02
CA ALA A 73 -21.30 -9.48 -24.83
C ALA A 73 -21.89 -8.51 -25.89
N GLU A 74 -21.07 -7.57 -26.30
CA GLU A 74 -21.23 -6.80 -27.54
C GLU A 74 -20.35 -7.42 -28.62
N LEU A 75 -20.87 -7.56 -29.82
CA LEU A 75 -20.14 -7.98 -31.01
C LEU A 75 -20.00 -6.82 -31.97
N GLU A 76 -18.79 -6.38 -32.26
CA GLU A 76 -18.49 -5.48 -33.37
C GLU A 76 -18.16 -6.32 -34.60
N HIS A 77 -18.97 -6.20 -35.63
CA HIS A 77 -18.82 -6.97 -36.87
C HIS A 77 -17.75 -6.36 -37.77
N THR A 78 -16.74 -7.14 -38.13
CA THR A 78 -15.68 -6.78 -39.06
C THR A 78 -15.64 -7.75 -40.24
N GLU A 79 -14.90 -7.40 -41.30
CA GLU A 79 -14.74 -8.25 -42.49
C GLU A 79 -13.99 -9.56 -42.18
N LYS A 80 -13.23 -9.62 -41.08
CA LYS A 80 -12.42 -10.79 -40.69
C LYS A 80 -12.99 -11.59 -39.52
N GLY A 81 -14.17 -11.22 -39.01
CA GLY A 81 -14.80 -11.82 -37.84
C GLY A 81 -15.33 -10.77 -36.86
N ASN A 82 -15.83 -11.20 -35.74
CA ASN A 82 -16.41 -10.30 -34.76
C ASN A 82 -15.44 -10.01 -33.61
N ILE A 83 -15.30 -8.73 -33.26
CA ILE A 83 -14.62 -8.35 -32.03
C ILE A 83 -15.63 -8.44 -30.90
N ILE A 84 -15.28 -9.21 -29.87
CA ILE A 84 -16.16 -9.52 -28.74
C ILE A 84 -15.71 -8.73 -27.52
N THR A 85 -16.61 -7.89 -27.01
CA THR A 85 -16.46 -7.23 -25.73
C THR A 85 -17.44 -7.84 -24.75
N GLY A 86 -16.98 -8.78 -23.90
CA GLY A 86 -17.81 -9.61 -23.04
C GLY A 86 -17.81 -9.19 -21.58
N VAL A 87 -18.83 -9.61 -20.84
CA VAL A 87 -18.85 -9.55 -19.38
C VAL A 87 -17.88 -10.58 -18.83
N ALA A 88 -17.03 -10.14 -17.93
CA ALA A 88 -16.05 -11.01 -17.31
C ALA A 88 -16.70 -12.22 -16.60
N GLY A 89 -16.16 -13.42 -16.84
CA GLY A 89 -16.64 -14.66 -16.24
C GLY A 89 -17.73 -15.41 -17.00
N ILE A 90 -18.18 -14.90 -18.17
CA ILE A 90 -19.12 -15.62 -19.05
C ILE A 90 -18.44 -15.86 -20.40
N GLU A 91 -18.29 -17.12 -20.77
CA GLU A 91 -17.76 -17.50 -22.08
C GLU A 91 -18.83 -17.31 -23.17
N VAL A 92 -18.46 -16.60 -24.24
CA VAL A 92 -19.29 -16.46 -25.42
C VAL A 92 -19.10 -17.68 -26.31
N PRO A 93 -20.19 -18.36 -26.75
CA PRO A 93 -20.07 -19.51 -27.64
C PRO A 93 -19.34 -19.16 -28.93
N GLU A 94 -18.44 -20.05 -29.40
CA GLU A 94 -17.58 -19.85 -30.58
C GLU A 94 -18.37 -19.50 -31.84
N ARG A 95 -19.61 -19.97 -31.97
CA ARG A 95 -20.50 -19.64 -33.11
C ARG A 95 -20.66 -18.16 -33.35
N TYR A 96 -20.51 -17.33 -32.30
CA TYR A 96 -20.64 -15.87 -32.40
C TYR A 96 -19.36 -15.16 -32.84
N TYR A 97 -18.22 -15.84 -32.94
CA TYR A 97 -16.97 -15.24 -33.39
C TYR A 97 -16.97 -14.86 -34.88
N THR A 98 -17.78 -15.57 -35.67
CA THR A 98 -17.86 -15.36 -37.13
C THR A 98 -19.31 -15.15 -37.62
N THR A 99 -20.27 -15.02 -36.70
CA THR A 99 -21.70 -14.84 -37.10
C THR A 99 -21.92 -13.52 -37.82
N THR A 100 -22.88 -13.52 -38.74
CA THR A 100 -23.32 -12.30 -39.44
C THR A 100 -24.22 -11.45 -38.53
N PRO A 101 -24.40 -10.13 -38.79
CA PRO A 101 -25.20 -9.23 -37.94
C PRO A 101 -26.71 -9.45 -38.02
N VAL A 102 -27.18 -10.68 -37.82
CA VAL A 102 -28.57 -11.07 -37.80
C VAL A 102 -29.11 -10.95 -36.38
N CYS A 103 -30.32 -10.45 -36.21
CA CYS A 103 -30.99 -10.44 -34.90
C CYS A 103 -31.86 -11.71 -34.79
N GLU A 104 -31.51 -12.62 -33.88
CA GLU A 104 -32.24 -13.87 -33.63
C GLU A 104 -33.61 -13.66 -32.95
N HIS A 105 -33.89 -12.45 -32.44
CA HIS A 105 -35.19 -12.10 -31.88
C HIS A 105 -36.23 -11.72 -32.94
N CYS A 106 -35.89 -10.78 -33.82
CA CYS A 106 -36.83 -10.32 -34.85
C CYS A 106 -36.50 -10.86 -36.24
N ASN A 107 -35.52 -11.73 -36.38
CA ASN A 107 -35.03 -12.34 -37.63
C ASN A 107 -34.74 -11.34 -38.76
N SER A 108 -34.50 -10.08 -38.42
CA SER A 108 -34.19 -9.04 -39.39
C SER A 108 -32.75 -9.06 -39.82
N LYS A 109 -32.53 -9.16 -41.15
CA LYS A 109 -31.20 -9.04 -41.78
C LYS A 109 -31.00 -7.57 -42.16
N ARG A 110 -30.45 -6.78 -41.27
CA ARG A 110 -30.06 -5.38 -41.51
C ARG A 110 -28.57 -5.25 -41.34
N TYR A 111 -27.96 -4.31 -42.06
CA TYR A 111 -26.58 -3.92 -41.74
C TYR A 111 -26.55 -3.37 -40.32
N ARG A 112 -25.66 -3.92 -39.49
CA ARG A 112 -25.41 -3.48 -38.14
C ARG A 112 -23.89 -3.51 -37.92
N LYS A 113 -23.36 -2.42 -37.38
CA LYS A 113 -21.97 -2.42 -36.92
C LYS A 113 -21.83 -3.33 -35.68
N ASN A 114 -22.80 -3.22 -34.76
CA ASN A 114 -22.78 -3.95 -33.49
C ASN A 114 -24.07 -4.76 -33.30
N THR A 115 -23.93 -5.93 -32.68
CA THR A 115 -25.00 -6.74 -32.10
C THR A 115 -24.65 -7.14 -30.69
N TYR A 116 -25.59 -7.71 -29.97
CA TYR A 116 -25.46 -8.00 -28.55
C TYR A 116 -25.85 -9.42 -28.26
N ILE A 117 -25.07 -10.10 -27.38
CA ILE A 117 -25.35 -11.44 -26.91
C ILE A 117 -26.04 -11.36 -25.56
N VAL A 118 -27.15 -12.06 -25.44
CA VAL A 118 -27.89 -12.26 -24.19
C VAL A 118 -27.99 -13.75 -23.91
N ARG A 119 -27.98 -14.16 -22.64
CA ARG A 119 -28.15 -15.55 -22.19
C ARG A 119 -29.34 -15.67 -21.25
N ASN A 120 -30.16 -16.64 -21.42
CA ASN A 120 -31.20 -17.01 -20.46
C ASN A 120 -30.55 -17.83 -19.33
N LYS A 121 -30.66 -17.36 -18.09
CA LYS A 121 -30.03 -18.03 -16.91
C LYS A 121 -30.66 -19.36 -16.59
N THR A 122 -31.98 -19.50 -16.84
CA THR A 122 -32.71 -20.72 -16.52
C THR A 122 -32.46 -21.81 -17.53
N THR A 123 -32.48 -21.47 -18.84
CA THR A 123 -32.32 -22.45 -19.92
C THR A 123 -30.90 -22.56 -20.45
N GLY A 124 -30.02 -21.61 -20.17
CA GLY A 124 -28.66 -21.49 -20.73
C GLY A 124 -28.66 -21.07 -22.22
N GLU A 125 -29.81 -20.71 -22.80
CA GLU A 125 -29.92 -20.33 -24.20
C GLU A 125 -29.27 -18.98 -24.48
N PHE A 126 -28.44 -18.92 -25.51
CA PHE A 126 -27.82 -17.67 -25.99
C PHE A 126 -28.55 -17.15 -27.23
N LYS A 127 -28.74 -15.82 -27.30
CA LYS A 127 -29.30 -15.13 -28.47
C LYS A 127 -28.45 -13.92 -28.86
N GLN A 128 -28.25 -13.75 -30.17
CA GLN A 128 -27.73 -12.52 -30.75
C GLN A 128 -28.85 -11.58 -31.09
N VAL A 129 -28.85 -10.35 -30.56
CA VAL A 129 -29.92 -9.39 -30.74
C VAL A 129 -29.40 -8.04 -31.25
N GLY A 130 -30.21 -7.33 -32.01
CA GLY A 130 -29.89 -5.95 -32.43
C GLY A 130 -30.19 -4.94 -31.33
N LYS A 131 -29.61 -3.76 -31.43
CA LYS A 131 -29.70 -2.65 -30.46
C LYS A 131 -31.13 -2.34 -29.99
N SER A 132 -32.09 -2.31 -30.90
CA SER A 132 -33.50 -2.04 -30.56
C SER A 132 -34.18 -3.21 -29.82
N CYS A 133 -33.86 -4.46 -30.20
CA CYS A 133 -34.41 -5.65 -29.58
C CYS A 133 -33.74 -5.96 -28.22
N LEU A 134 -32.55 -5.46 -27.97
CA LEU A 134 -31.89 -5.60 -26.67
C LEU A 134 -32.77 -5.07 -25.53
N LYS A 135 -33.53 -4.01 -25.76
CA LYS A 135 -34.46 -3.42 -24.78
C LYS A 135 -35.52 -4.40 -24.27
N ASP A 136 -35.96 -5.35 -25.12
CA ASP A 136 -36.94 -6.36 -24.76
C ASP A 136 -36.37 -7.39 -23.78
N PHE A 137 -35.06 -7.55 -23.77
CA PHE A 137 -34.29 -8.42 -22.84
C PHE A 137 -33.72 -7.66 -21.63
N THR A 138 -33.76 -6.34 -21.63
CA THR A 138 -33.11 -5.49 -20.66
C THR A 138 -34.06 -4.47 -19.99
N HIS A 139 -35.35 -4.78 -19.88
CA HIS A 139 -36.36 -3.88 -19.29
C HIS A 139 -36.31 -2.44 -19.80
N GLY A 140 -35.99 -2.24 -21.07
CA GLY A 140 -35.89 -0.91 -21.65
C GLY A 140 -34.55 -0.21 -21.50
N MET A 141 -33.51 -0.86 -20.93
CA MET A 141 -32.17 -0.29 -20.95
C MET A 141 -31.70 -0.08 -22.38
N SER A 142 -31.07 1.06 -22.62
CA SER A 142 -30.45 1.31 -23.92
C SER A 142 -29.13 0.50 -24.04
N ALA A 143 -28.72 0.19 -25.27
CA ALA A 143 -27.47 -0.47 -25.54
C ALA A 143 -26.27 0.32 -24.97
N GLU A 144 -26.34 1.66 -24.97
CA GLU A 144 -25.31 2.53 -24.36
C GLU A 144 -25.23 2.37 -22.85
N ALA A 145 -26.37 2.19 -22.17
CA ALA A 145 -26.38 1.95 -20.72
C ALA A 145 -25.77 0.59 -20.37
N VAL A 146 -26.07 -0.43 -21.18
CA VAL A 146 -25.48 -1.77 -21.04
C VAL A 146 -23.99 -1.75 -21.35
N THR A 147 -23.56 -1.07 -22.41
CA THR A 147 -22.14 -0.91 -22.77
C THR A 147 -21.37 -0.16 -21.67
N GLN A 148 -22.00 0.87 -21.06
CA GLN A 148 -21.38 1.57 -19.93
C GLN A 148 -21.26 0.69 -18.68
N TYR A 149 -22.16 -0.25 -18.45
CA TYR A 149 -22.01 -1.25 -17.39
C TYR A 149 -20.82 -2.19 -17.66
N MET A 150 -20.63 -2.57 -18.92
CA MET A 150 -19.48 -3.40 -19.32
C MET A 150 -18.14 -2.68 -19.17
N SER A 151 -18.08 -1.40 -19.51
CA SER A 151 -16.86 -0.58 -19.36
C SER A 151 -16.38 -0.45 -17.91
N LEU A 152 -17.14 -0.97 -16.96
CA LEU A 152 -16.81 -1.03 -15.55
C LEU A 152 -15.56 -1.89 -15.30
N PHE A 153 -15.55 -3.09 -15.89
CA PHE A 153 -14.41 -4.00 -15.77
C PHE A 153 -13.21 -3.48 -16.55
N ASP A 154 -13.43 -2.91 -17.74
CA ASP A 154 -12.37 -2.23 -18.51
C ASP A 154 -11.76 -1.07 -17.69
N THR A 155 -12.61 -0.31 -16.98
CA THR A 155 -12.14 0.77 -16.09
C THR A 155 -11.28 0.25 -14.94
N LEU A 156 -11.59 -0.93 -14.40
CA LEU A 156 -10.76 -1.57 -13.38
C LEU A 156 -9.44 -2.05 -13.96
N ILE A 157 -9.45 -2.66 -15.14
CA ILE A 157 -8.24 -3.08 -15.86
C ILE A 157 -7.36 -1.87 -16.22
N GLU A 158 -7.93 -0.77 -16.70
CA GLU A 158 -7.20 0.49 -16.93
C GLU A 158 -6.50 1.01 -15.66
N GLY A 159 -7.09 0.74 -14.48
CA GLY A 159 -6.50 1.11 -13.19
C GLY A 159 -5.26 0.31 -12.80
N GLU A 160 -5.01 -0.84 -13.44
CA GLU A 160 -3.88 -1.73 -13.10
C GLU A 160 -2.51 -1.20 -13.58
N THR A 161 -2.48 -0.18 -14.43
CA THR A 161 -1.24 0.41 -14.96
C THR A 161 -1.13 1.88 -14.56
N PRO A 162 0.08 2.37 -14.23
CA PRO A 162 0.32 3.80 -14.07
C PRO A 162 0.05 4.55 -15.36
N GLU A 163 -0.76 5.62 -15.31
CA GLU A 163 -0.95 6.50 -16.46
C GLU A 163 0.23 7.45 -16.65
N PRO A 164 0.55 7.84 -17.91
CA PRO A 164 1.54 8.86 -18.17
C PRO A 164 1.21 10.17 -17.41
N GLY A 165 2.18 10.70 -16.67
CA GLY A 165 2.02 11.92 -15.88
C GLY A 165 1.41 11.75 -14.49
N CYS A 166 1.14 10.52 -14.02
CA CYS A 166 0.84 10.27 -12.62
C CYS A 166 2.06 10.58 -11.74
N SER A 167 1.83 11.28 -10.64
CA SER A 167 2.85 11.46 -9.61
C SER A 167 3.13 10.10 -8.94
N TYR A 168 4.37 9.65 -9.00
CA TYR A 168 4.78 8.41 -8.34
C TYR A 168 4.95 8.67 -6.86
N GLN A 169 4.13 8.02 -6.03
CA GLN A 169 4.40 7.96 -4.61
C GLN A 169 5.54 6.99 -4.36
N ARG A 170 6.50 7.43 -3.56
CA ARG A 170 7.72 6.68 -3.29
C ARG A 170 7.55 5.84 -2.04
N TYR A 171 7.84 4.56 -2.15
CA TYR A 171 7.89 3.62 -1.05
C TYR A 171 9.33 3.14 -0.86
N VAL A 172 9.83 3.27 0.37
CA VAL A 172 11.16 2.86 0.78
C VAL A 172 11.00 1.72 1.78
N ASN A 173 11.67 0.59 1.56
CA ASN A 173 11.60 -0.53 2.51
C ASN A 173 12.10 -0.09 3.89
N THR A 174 11.32 -0.40 4.92
CA THR A 174 11.58 0.07 6.30
C THR A 174 12.91 -0.44 6.85
N LYS A 175 13.21 -1.73 6.69
CA LYS A 175 14.45 -2.31 7.21
C LYS A 175 15.67 -1.75 6.49
N GLU A 176 15.60 -1.67 5.18
CA GLU A 176 16.67 -1.09 4.36
C GLU A 176 16.91 0.37 4.73
N TYR A 177 15.86 1.19 4.83
CA TYR A 177 16.00 2.59 5.27
C TYR A 177 16.64 2.69 6.67
N LEU A 178 16.22 1.85 7.61
CA LEU A 178 16.82 1.83 8.95
C LEU A 178 18.31 1.45 8.91
N SER A 179 18.74 0.58 7.98
CA SER A 179 20.17 0.30 7.80
C SER A 179 20.92 1.55 7.33
N TYR A 180 20.37 2.33 6.40
CA TYR A 180 20.95 3.64 6.03
C TYR A 180 20.96 4.62 7.19
N VAL A 181 19.92 4.66 8.02
CA VAL A 181 19.88 5.50 9.22
C VAL A 181 20.96 5.09 10.23
N ALA A 182 21.10 3.79 10.50
CA ALA A 182 22.10 3.26 11.42
C ALA A 182 23.53 3.63 10.99
N GLU A 183 23.87 3.42 9.72
CA GLU A 183 25.15 3.81 9.15
C GLU A 183 25.37 5.32 9.17
N THR A 184 24.31 6.08 8.87
CA THR A 184 24.38 7.55 8.95
C THR A 184 24.68 8.01 10.37
N ILE A 185 24.05 7.44 11.39
CA ILE A 185 24.31 7.78 12.79
C ILE A 185 25.74 7.36 13.19
N ARG A 186 26.18 6.19 12.76
CA ARG A 186 27.52 5.68 13.07
C ARG A 186 28.64 6.60 12.59
N HIS A 187 28.49 7.15 11.37
CA HIS A 187 29.55 7.95 10.74
C HIS A 187 29.40 9.46 10.94
N PHE A 188 28.18 9.96 11.09
CA PHE A 188 27.88 11.40 11.11
C PHE A 188 27.18 11.87 12.39
N GLY A 189 26.86 10.95 13.31
CA GLY A 189 26.08 11.26 14.51
C GLY A 189 24.58 11.45 14.23
N TYR A 190 23.82 11.58 15.31
CA TYR A 190 22.37 11.81 15.21
C TYR A 190 22.07 13.31 15.24
N THR A 191 21.39 13.81 14.19
CA THR A 191 20.92 15.20 14.05
C THR A 191 19.41 15.20 13.84
N ARG A 192 18.68 15.93 14.67
CA ARG A 192 17.22 16.07 14.54
C ARG A 192 16.88 17.04 13.41
N SER A 193 15.63 16.99 12.92
CA SER A 193 15.12 17.95 11.94
C SER A 193 14.99 19.38 12.48
N SER A 194 15.00 19.54 13.83
CA SER A 194 14.98 20.85 14.51
C SER A 194 16.37 21.46 14.72
N ASP A 195 17.42 20.67 14.54
CA ASP A 195 18.80 21.08 14.78
C ASP A 195 19.35 21.77 13.51
N GLU A 196 20.43 22.54 13.67
CA GLU A 196 21.11 23.13 12.52
C GLU A 196 21.77 22.05 11.65
N GLY A 197 21.64 22.18 10.33
CA GLY A 197 22.26 21.30 9.35
C GLY A 197 21.31 20.25 8.76
N ILE A 198 21.91 19.25 8.10
CA ILE A 198 21.16 18.16 7.44
C ILE A 198 20.79 17.12 8.49
N SER A 199 19.49 16.89 8.68
CA SER A 199 19.01 15.88 9.62
C SER A 199 19.46 14.47 9.23
N THR A 200 19.59 13.57 10.22
CA THR A 200 19.89 12.16 9.98
C THR A 200 18.90 11.52 9.02
N ALA A 201 17.61 11.84 9.17
CA ALA A 201 16.56 11.32 8.29
C ALA A 201 16.75 11.74 6.83
N THR A 202 17.05 13.01 6.57
CA THR A 202 17.32 13.52 5.23
C THR A 202 18.58 12.92 4.64
N ARG A 203 19.67 12.91 5.40
CA ARG A 203 20.95 12.35 4.93
C ARG A 203 20.87 10.85 4.61
N ALA A 204 20.19 10.07 5.46
CA ALA A 204 19.98 8.65 5.21
C ALA A 204 19.15 8.42 3.95
N LEU A 205 18.16 9.28 3.70
CA LEU A 205 17.33 9.23 2.51
C LEU A 205 18.12 9.60 1.24
N ASP A 206 18.99 10.62 1.33
CA ASP A 206 19.88 11.01 0.23
C ASP A 206 20.86 9.87 -0.13
N PHE A 207 21.44 9.20 0.87
CA PHE A 207 22.30 8.04 0.65
C PHE A 207 21.55 6.85 0.06
N TYR A 208 20.34 6.57 0.57
CA TYR A 208 19.45 5.57 -0.02
C TYR A 208 19.19 5.87 -1.50
N ASP A 209 18.87 7.13 -1.84
CA ASP A 209 18.61 7.56 -3.20
C ASP A 209 19.82 7.45 -4.09
N ALA A 210 20.98 7.84 -3.59
CA ALA A 210 22.23 7.75 -4.32
C ALA A 210 22.55 6.28 -4.68
N ALA A 211 22.40 5.36 -3.73
CA ALA A 211 22.64 3.94 -3.95
C ALA A 211 21.68 3.34 -5.00
N HIS A 212 20.46 3.89 -5.10
CA HIS A 212 19.47 3.48 -6.10
C HIS A 212 19.48 4.30 -7.39
N GLY A 213 20.50 5.13 -7.61
CA GLY A 213 20.65 5.95 -8.81
C GLY A 213 19.63 7.09 -8.96
N ARG A 214 19.05 7.57 -7.85
CA ARG A 214 17.93 8.52 -7.80
C ARG A 214 18.34 9.91 -7.34
N ALA A 215 19.49 10.42 -7.70
CA ALA A 215 19.89 11.78 -7.34
C ALA A 215 19.32 12.83 -8.30
N ILE A 216 19.19 14.07 -7.81
CA ILE A 216 18.66 15.21 -8.55
C ILE A 216 19.59 15.55 -9.73
N THR A 217 20.91 15.53 -9.51
CA THR A 217 21.93 15.74 -10.54
C THR A 217 23.00 14.67 -10.47
N LYS A 218 23.76 14.46 -11.59
CA LYS A 218 24.87 13.52 -11.62
C LYS A 218 26.01 13.92 -10.68
N GLU A 219 26.26 15.21 -10.55
CA GLU A 219 27.30 15.75 -9.64
C GLU A 219 26.96 15.48 -8.20
N TYR A 220 25.69 15.73 -7.80
CA TYR A 220 25.20 15.45 -6.46
C TYR A 220 25.23 13.95 -6.13
N LEU A 221 24.85 13.12 -7.09
CA LEU A 221 24.96 11.66 -6.97
C LEU A 221 26.39 11.24 -6.68
N GLN A 222 27.37 11.76 -7.44
CA GLN A 222 28.76 11.40 -7.27
C GLN A 222 29.29 11.85 -5.90
N ASP A 223 28.97 13.08 -5.46
CA ASP A 223 29.36 13.60 -4.14
C ASP A 223 28.84 12.72 -2.99
N LEU A 224 27.59 12.23 -3.10
CA LEU A 224 27.02 11.32 -2.08
C LEU A 224 27.72 9.96 -2.08
N LEU A 225 27.95 9.38 -3.25
CA LEU A 225 28.67 8.09 -3.39
C LEU A 225 30.11 8.20 -2.87
N ASP A 226 30.82 9.28 -3.20
CA ASP A 226 32.19 9.53 -2.70
C ASP A 226 32.19 9.67 -1.18
N LYS A 227 31.20 10.35 -0.59
CA LYS A 227 31.03 10.43 0.87
C LYS A 227 30.80 9.06 1.51
N MET A 228 29.92 8.25 0.95
CA MET A 228 29.67 6.88 1.43
C MET A 228 30.96 6.05 1.36
N GLN A 229 31.68 6.11 0.24
CA GLN A 229 32.93 5.39 0.07
C GLN A 229 34.00 5.85 1.05
N SER A 230 34.12 7.16 1.29
CA SER A 230 35.15 7.74 2.16
C SER A 230 35.07 7.27 3.62
N VAL A 231 33.87 6.91 4.07
CA VAL A 231 33.61 6.41 5.44
C VAL A 231 33.38 4.91 5.49
N ASN A 232 33.54 4.19 4.38
CA ASN A 232 33.25 2.76 4.28
C ASN A 232 31.83 2.42 4.76
N PHE A 233 30.84 3.15 4.17
CA PHE A 233 29.43 3.01 4.50
C PHE A 233 28.89 1.66 4.02
N ASP A 234 28.52 0.78 4.96
CA ASP A 234 28.12 -0.60 4.65
C ASP A 234 26.84 -0.98 5.41
N ILE A 235 25.72 -0.94 4.68
CA ILE A 235 24.40 -1.28 5.22
C ILE A 235 24.21 -2.77 5.48
N ASP A 236 25.02 -3.63 4.85
CA ASP A 236 24.94 -5.09 4.94
C ASP A 236 25.91 -5.66 5.95
N SER A 237 26.70 -4.81 6.64
CA SER A 237 27.60 -5.26 7.69
C SER A 237 26.86 -5.97 8.82
N ASP A 238 27.45 -7.03 9.37
CA ASP A 238 26.86 -7.79 10.50
C ASP A 238 26.46 -6.89 11.67
N LEU A 239 27.23 -5.84 11.91
CA LEU A 239 26.96 -4.86 12.97
C LEU A 239 25.70 -4.07 12.70
N THR A 240 25.50 -3.57 11.47
CA THR A 240 24.34 -2.78 11.08
C THR A 240 23.09 -3.63 11.04
N VAL A 241 23.17 -4.80 10.43
CA VAL A 241 22.05 -5.75 10.37
C VAL A 241 21.59 -6.16 11.77
N LYS A 242 22.55 -6.45 12.67
CA LYS A 242 22.25 -6.78 14.06
C LYS A 242 21.63 -5.60 14.80
N LEU A 243 22.21 -4.41 14.70
CA LEU A 243 21.69 -3.21 15.36
C LEU A 243 20.24 -2.90 14.95
N VAL A 244 19.93 -2.97 13.65
CA VAL A 244 18.56 -2.77 13.14
C VAL A 244 17.62 -3.83 13.69
N SER A 245 18.02 -5.10 13.69
CA SER A 245 17.23 -6.20 14.21
C SER A 245 16.95 -6.03 15.71
N ASP A 246 17.97 -5.71 16.50
CA ASP A 246 17.85 -5.54 17.95
C ASP A 246 16.97 -4.32 18.30
N ALA A 247 17.10 -3.20 17.57
CA ALA A 247 16.27 -2.02 17.76
C ALA A 247 14.80 -2.26 17.39
N LEU A 248 14.54 -3.00 16.30
CA LEU A 248 13.18 -3.40 15.90
C LEU A 248 12.54 -4.35 16.91
N ALA A 249 13.29 -5.33 17.40
CA ALA A 249 12.83 -6.23 18.47
C ALA A 249 12.49 -5.44 19.72
N TRP A 250 13.42 -4.55 20.16
CA TRP A 250 13.21 -3.71 21.33
C TRP A 250 11.94 -2.87 21.24
N VAL A 251 11.71 -2.16 20.11
CA VAL A 251 10.51 -1.31 19.98
C VAL A 251 9.22 -2.11 19.98
N SER A 252 9.24 -3.32 19.42
CA SER A 252 8.06 -4.20 19.39
C SER A 252 7.61 -4.64 20.78
N GLU A 253 8.53 -4.75 21.74
CA GLU A 253 8.29 -5.17 23.12
C GLU A 253 7.93 -4.00 24.06
N GLN A 254 8.05 -2.74 23.61
CA GLN A 254 7.74 -1.59 24.47
C GLN A 254 6.24 -1.51 24.77
N GLU A 255 5.91 -1.15 26.02
CA GLU A 255 4.55 -0.78 26.42
C GLU A 255 4.18 0.57 25.80
N GLU A 256 2.95 0.68 25.28
CA GLU A 256 2.44 1.89 24.63
C GLU A 256 2.02 2.95 25.67
N ASN A 257 2.97 3.42 26.45
CA ASN A 257 2.76 4.40 27.53
C ASN A 257 2.78 5.86 27.05
N SER A 258 3.01 6.09 25.77
CA SER A 258 3.02 7.42 25.17
C SER A 258 2.69 7.35 23.68
N ASN A 259 2.11 8.44 23.12
CA ASN A 259 1.85 8.56 21.69
C ASN A 259 3.12 8.37 20.84
N TYR A 260 4.28 8.79 21.36
CA TYR A 260 5.55 8.61 20.66
C TYR A 260 5.90 7.12 20.48
N ILE A 261 5.85 6.34 21.57
CA ILE A 261 6.17 4.90 21.52
C ILE A 261 5.16 4.16 20.67
N HIS A 262 3.86 4.48 20.80
CA HIS A 262 2.81 3.93 19.94
C HIS A 262 3.11 4.18 18.46
N ASN A 263 3.37 5.43 18.08
CA ASN A 263 3.66 5.80 16.70
C ASN A 263 4.93 5.14 16.18
N LEU A 264 5.98 5.08 16.99
CA LEU A 264 7.25 4.45 16.61
C LEU A 264 7.08 2.95 16.39
N LYS A 265 6.38 2.26 17.29
CA LYS A 265 6.06 0.83 17.19
C LYS A 265 5.24 0.55 15.93
N THR A 266 4.18 1.33 15.70
CA THR A 266 3.33 1.21 14.51
C THR A 266 4.13 1.44 13.23
N ALA A 267 4.90 2.54 13.16
CA ALA A 267 5.72 2.87 12.00
C ALA A 267 6.74 1.76 11.68
N CYS A 268 7.48 1.30 12.69
CA CYS A 268 8.50 0.26 12.52
C CYS A 268 7.92 -1.13 12.20
N SER A 269 6.62 -1.36 12.40
CA SER A 269 5.95 -2.59 11.99
C SER A 269 5.56 -2.62 10.51
N LEU A 270 5.58 -1.48 9.83
CA LEU A 270 5.25 -1.38 8.42
C LEU A 270 6.41 -1.88 7.56
N GLU A 271 6.09 -2.60 6.49
CA GLU A 271 7.08 -3.06 5.51
C GLU A 271 7.72 -1.91 4.74
N TYR A 272 6.94 -0.85 4.48
CA TYR A 272 7.41 0.35 3.77
C TYR A 272 7.18 1.61 4.58
N VAL A 273 8.15 2.53 4.51
CA VAL A 273 8.06 3.85 5.15
C VAL A 273 6.92 4.66 4.52
N LYS A 274 5.98 5.08 5.35
CA LYS A 274 4.84 5.95 4.94
C LYS A 274 5.07 7.38 5.43
N GLY A 275 5.94 8.13 4.74
CA GLY A 275 6.28 9.50 5.14
C GLY A 275 6.96 9.58 6.53
N ASN A 276 7.10 10.76 7.09
CA ASN A 276 7.69 11.00 8.42
C ASN A 276 8.99 10.22 8.70
N PHE A 277 9.93 10.29 7.77
CA PHE A 277 11.23 9.63 7.87
C PHE A 277 11.97 9.90 9.18
N GLY A 278 11.74 11.08 9.79
CA GLY A 278 12.30 11.47 11.09
C GLY A 278 11.85 10.58 12.24
N LEU A 279 10.59 10.08 12.19
CA LEU A 279 10.10 9.15 13.21
C LEU A 279 10.90 7.83 13.18
N TYR A 280 11.12 7.28 12.00
CA TYR A 280 11.93 6.06 11.85
C TYR A 280 13.38 6.29 12.28
N ALA A 281 13.97 7.42 11.90
CA ALA A 281 15.34 7.77 12.31
C ALA A 281 15.47 7.92 13.83
N SER A 282 14.41 8.28 14.54
CA SER A 282 14.40 8.42 16.00
C SER A 282 14.41 7.08 16.75
N LEU A 283 14.27 5.94 16.05
CA LEU A 283 14.32 4.61 16.64
C LEU A 283 15.64 4.38 17.42
N PHE A 284 16.78 4.70 16.82
CA PHE A 284 18.10 4.41 17.41
C PHE A 284 18.36 5.20 18.69
N PRO A 285 18.21 6.55 18.74
CA PRO A 285 18.34 7.27 19.98
C PRO A 285 17.31 6.89 21.05
N ALA A 286 16.13 6.41 20.66
CA ALA A 286 15.17 5.86 21.62
C ALA A 286 15.63 4.52 22.18
N TYR A 287 16.17 3.65 21.33
CA TYR A 287 16.75 2.37 21.70
C TYR A 287 17.93 2.54 22.67
N ASP A 288 18.89 3.40 22.36
CA ASP A 288 20.05 3.69 23.22
C ASP A 288 19.63 4.16 24.62
N LYS A 289 18.68 5.12 24.68
CA LYS A 289 18.10 5.57 25.95
C LYS A 289 17.36 4.47 26.71
N GLY A 290 16.71 3.57 25.98
CA GLY A 290 16.05 2.40 26.55
C GLY A 290 17.06 1.46 27.22
N LEU A 291 18.15 1.16 26.55
CA LEU A 291 19.26 0.35 27.10
C LEU A 291 19.88 0.99 28.34
N GLU A 292 20.18 2.30 28.29
CA GLU A 292 20.68 3.03 29.44
C GLU A 292 19.77 2.96 30.67
N ARG A 293 18.47 3.14 30.47
CA ARG A 293 17.44 3.05 31.54
C ARG A 293 17.41 1.64 32.13
N THR A 294 17.46 0.61 31.27
CA THR A 294 17.47 -0.79 31.74
C THR A 294 18.76 -1.10 32.53
N ALA A 295 19.92 -0.65 32.06
CA ALA A 295 21.17 -0.82 32.77
C ALA A 295 21.16 -0.12 34.15
N LYS A 296 20.64 1.14 34.20
CA LYS A 296 20.50 1.87 35.47
C LYS A 296 19.54 1.17 36.42
N ARG A 297 18.43 0.66 35.95
CA ARG A 297 17.48 -0.12 36.78
C ARG A 297 18.14 -1.39 37.34
N LYS A 298 18.86 -2.13 36.49
CA LYS A 298 19.54 -3.33 36.94
C LYS A 298 20.56 -3.02 37.99
N ALA A 299 21.38 -1.98 37.80
CA ALA A 299 22.39 -1.56 38.81
C ALA A 299 21.73 -1.19 40.15
N VAL A 300 20.57 -0.54 40.15
CA VAL A 300 19.83 -0.25 41.40
C VAL A 300 19.30 -1.52 42.05
N LEU A 301 18.71 -2.44 41.27
CA LEU A 301 18.25 -3.72 41.81
C LEU A 301 19.38 -4.59 42.39
N ASP A 302 20.51 -4.61 41.74
CA ASP A 302 21.72 -5.34 42.24
C ASP A 302 22.15 -4.78 43.59
N ILE A 303 22.11 -3.43 43.80
CA ILE A 303 22.39 -2.79 45.08
C ILE A 303 21.30 -3.15 46.13
N GLU A 304 20.04 -3.10 45.77
CA GLU A 304 18.93 -3.43 46.67
C GLU A 304 18.99 -4.89 47.11
N GLN A 305 19.36 -5.82 46.22
CA GLN A 305 19.47 -7.25 46.52
C GLN A 305 20.70 -7.57 47.37
N SER A 306 21.77 -6.74 47.31
CA SER A 306 22.95 -6.90 48.10
C SER A 306 22.90 -6.17 49.47
N SER A 307 21.77 -5.50 49.77
CA SER A 307 21.55 -4.81 51.05
C SER A 307 21.31 -5.80 52.16
N GLU A 308 22.06 -5.68 53.25
CA GLU A 308 21.81 -6.44 54.49
C GLU A 308 21.28 -5.51 55.57
N TYR A 309 20.44 -6.08 56.44
CA TYR A 309 19.96 -5.36 57.61
C TYR A 309 21.14 -5.11 58.58
N VAL A 310 21.25 -3.88 59.04
CA VAL A 310 22.31 -3.48 60.00
C VAL A 310 21.71 -3.25 61.39
N GLY A 311 22.14 -4.01 62.34
CA GLY A 311 21.67 -3.94 63.73
C GLY A 311 20.46 -4.85 64.06
N GLU A 312 20.09 -4.90 65.34
CA GLU A 312 18.92 -5.65 65.84
C GLU A 312 17.71 -4.74 66.00
N ILE A 313 16.51 -5.36 66.14
CA ILE A 313 15.28 -4.62 66.35
C ILE A 313 15.38 -3.76 67.63
N SER A 314 15.17 -2.45 67.49
CA SER A 314 15.31 -1.42 68.52
C SER A 314 16.68 -0.83 68.76
N ASP A 315 17.72 -1.24 68.05
CA ASP A 315 19.01 -0.60 68.11
C ASP A 315 18.98 0.80 67.50
N ARG A 316 19.67 1.77 68.15
CA ARG A 316 19.90 3.10 67.58
C ARG A 316 21.28 3.14 66.98
N ILE A 317 21.32 3.14 65.65
CA ILE A 317 22.54 3.20 64.89
C ILE A 317 22.65 4.55 64.15
N THR A 318 23.88 5.06 64.02
CA THR A 318 24.16 6.25 63.18
C THR A 318 24.73 5.79 61.87
N VAL A 319 24.00 6.04 60.78
CA VAL A 319 24.43 5.65 59.46
C VAL A 319 24.64 6.87 58.55
N LYS A 320 25.61 6.81 57.65
CA LYS A 320 25.80 7.79 56.60
C LYS A 320 24.97 7.34 55.39
N VAL A 321 23.88 8.04 55.14
CA VAL A 321 23.00 7.72 54.01
C VAL A 321 23.53 8.36 52.73
N GLN A 322 23.72 7.55 51.71
CA GLN A 322 23.94 8.00 50.34
C GLN A 322 22.70 7.70 49.49
N SER A 323 22.01 8.73 49.08
CA SER A 323 20.80 8.56 48.22
C SER A 323 21.23 8.20 46.79
N VAL A 324 20.77 7.06 46.31
CA VAL A 324 20.98 6.57 44.94
C VAL A 324 19.84 7.00 44.01
N LYS A 325 18.66 7.34 44.59
CA LYS A 325 17.48 7.72 43.83
C LYS A 325 16.64 8.76 44.58
N CYS A 326 16.30 9.84 43.91
CA CYS A 326 15.25 10.77 44.36
C CYS A 326 13.92 10.38 43.75
N VAL A 327 12.91 10.13 44.58
CA VAL A 327 11.56 9.87 44.15
C VAL A 327 10.69 11.05 44.59
N THR A 328 10.14 11.78 43.61
CA THR A 328 9.15 12.82 43.85
C THR A 328 7.76 12.24 43.60
N SER A 329 6.84 12.44 44.54
CA SER A 329 5.42 12.14 44.36
C SER A 329 4.65 13.45 44.14
N TRP A 330 3.60 13.39 43.35
CA TRP A 330 2.73 14.54 43.08
C TRP A 330 1.89 14.96 44.28
N GLU A 331 1.78 14.12 45.30
CA GLU A 331 0.92 14.35 46.46
C GLU A 331 1.67 14.74 47.74
N THR A 332 2.96 14.44 47.84
CA THR A 332 3.80 14.80 49.00
C THR A 332 5.24 15.03 48.57
N ASP A 333 5.77 16.20 48.86
CA ASP A 333 7.22 16.46 48.77
C ASP A 333 7.95 15.68 49.89
N PHE A 334 8.73 14.68 49.49
CA PHE A 334 9.66 14.00 50.37
C PHE A 334 11.07 14.26 49.90
#